data_0904902e73948a7986024f02fd24dd23
#
_entry.id   0904902e73948a7986024f02fd24dd23
#
_cell.length_a   1.000
_cell.length_b   1.000
_cell.length_c   1.000
_cell.angle_alpha   90.00
_cell.angle_beta   90.00
_cell.angle_gamma   90.00
#
_symmetry.space_group_name_H-M   'P 1'
#
loop_
_entity.id
_entity.type
_entity.pdbx_description
1 polymer ?
#
loop_
_entity_poly.entity_id
_entity_poly.type
_entity_poly.pdbx_seq_one_letter_code
_entity_poly.pdbx_strand_id
1 'polypeptide(L)'
;MKKLANYLWVEKVGDLYVFSMTPELQDDIGTVGYVEFVSPDEVKVDDEIVSIEASKTVIDVQTPLSGTIIERNTKAEEEPTISNSEKPEENWLFKLDDVDKEAFLALPEA
;
A
#
# COMPACT_ATOMS: atom_id res chain seq x y z
N MET A 1 12.35 8.58 -5.62
CA MET A 1 11.35 8.73 -6.71
C MET A 1 10.03 8.16 -6.27
N LYS A 2 8.98 8.90 -6.46
CA LYS A 2 7.65 8.54 -5.99
C LYS A 2 6.65 8.52 -7.15
N LYS A 3 5.82 7.49 -7.22
CA LYS A 3 4.81 7.32 -8.25
C LYS A 3 3.44 7.18 -7.62
N LEU A 4 2.39 7.31 -8.44
CA LEU A 4 1.01 7.22 -8.01
C LEU A 4 0.29 6.14 -8.84
N ALA A 5 -0.32 5.16 -8.17
CA ALA A 5 -1.11 4.12 -8.84
C ALA A 5 -2.09 3.50 -7.87
N ASN A 6 -3.31 3.20 -8.34
CA ASN A 6 -4.37 2.58 -7.52
C ASN A 6 -4.66 3.37 -6.23
N TYR A 7 -4.56 4.71 -6.29
CA TYR A 7 -4.71 5.62 -5.14
C TYR A 7 -3.64 5.42 -4.08
N LEU A 8 -2.54 4.77 -4.42
CA LEU A 8 -1.41 4.57 -3.52
C LEU A 8 -0.19 5.35 -4.00
N TRP A 9 0.63 5.78 -3.07
CA TRP A 9 1.97 6.22 -3.38
C TRP A 9 2.88 5.00 -3.41
N VAL A 10 3.74 4.95 -4.42
CA VAL A 10 4.77 3.92 -4.56
C VAL A 10 6.10 4.64 -4.58
N GLU A 11 6.90 4.43 -3.55
CA GLU A 11 8.20 5.09 -3.44
C GLU A 11 9.33 4.08 -3.50
N LYS A 12 10.28 4.32 -4.41
CA LYS A 12 11.48 3.48 -4.50
C LYS A 12 12.50 3.98 -3.48
N VAL A 13 12.88 3.13 -2.54
CA VAL A 13 13.88 3.42 -1.51
C VAL A 13 14.95 2.32 -1.58
N GLY A 14 16.11 2.64 -2.16
CA GLY A 14 17.11 1.61 -2.46
C GLY A 14 16.54 0.62 -3.46
N ASP A 15 16.58 -0.66 -3.12
CA ASP A 15 16.02 -1.73 -3.96
C ASP A 15 14.59 -2.10 -3.56
N LEU A 16 14.01 -1.38 -2.61
CA LEU A 16 12.67 -1.65 -2.10
C LEU A 16 11.65 -0.66 -2.65
N TYR A 17 10.40 -1.12 -2.73
CA TYR A 17 9.29 -0.29 -3.16
C TYR A 17 8.27 -0.25 -2.03
N VAL A 18 8.05 0.95 -1.48
CA VAL A 18 7.18 1.17 -0.32
C VAL A 18 5.83 1.71 -0.79
N PHE A 19 4.76 1.04 -0.37
CA PHE A 19 3.39 1.40 -0.76
C PHE A 19 2.68 2.01 0.44
N SER A 20 2.08 3.19 0.22
CA SER A 20 1.34 3.89 1.27
C SER A 20 0.08 4.53 0.70
N MET A 21 -0.89 4.81 1.58
CA MET A 21 -2.12 5.47 1.16
C MET A 21 -1.88 6.94 0.87
N THR A 22 -2.54 7.44 -0.17
CA THR A 22 -2.55 8.88 -0.43
C THR A 22 -3.52 9.56 0.55
N PRO A 23 -3.34 10.86 0.82
CA PRO A 23 -4.34 11.61 1.60
C PRO A 23 -5.73 11.55 1.01
N GLU A 24 -5.84 11.51 -0.32
CA GLU A 24 -7.13 11.39 -1.00
C GLU A 24 -7.82 10.09 -0.65
N LEU A 25 -7.09 8.97 -0.67
CA LEU A 25 -7.65 7.69 -0.29
C LEU A 25 -8.07 7.68 1.18
N GLN A 26 -7.23 8.25 2.06
CA GLN A 26 -7.55 8.34 3.48
C GLN A 26 -8.86 9.13 3.71
N ASP A 27 -9.03 10.23 2.99
CA ASP A 27 -10.26 11.03 3.09
C ASP A 27 -11.48 10.28 2.55
N ASP A 28 -11.29 9.55 1.46
CA ASP A 28 -12.40 8.83 0.82
C ASP A 28 -12.93 7.69 1.67
N ILE A 29 -12.06 6.99 2.40
CA ILE A 29 -12.48 5.83 3.19
C ILE A 29 -12.85 6.16 4.62
N GLY A 30 -12.34 7.27 5.16
CA GLY A 30 -12.59 7.67 6.55
C GLY A 30 -11.72 6.94 7.55
N THR A 31 -12.17 6.86 8.80
CA THR A 31 -11.41 6.26 9.89
C THR A 31 -11.28 4.75 9.72
N VAL A 32 -10.04 4.26 9.68
CA VAL A 32 -9.77 2.82 9.52
C VAL A 32 -10.03 2.10 10.83
N GLY A 33 -10.85 1.04 10.77
CA GLY A 33 -11.20 0.23 11.93
C GLY A 33 -10.68 -1.20 11.88
N TYR A 34 -10.28 -1.69 10.71
CA TYR A 34 -9.81 -3.06 10.56
C TYR A 34 -8.89 -3.18 9.35
N VAL A 35 -7.77 -3.89 9.53
CA VAL A 35 -6.79 -4.13 8.47
C VAL A 35 -6.40 -5.59 8.51
N GLU A 36 -6.46 -6.26 7.35
CA GLU A 36 -6.05 -7.66 7.24
C GLU A 36 -5.24 -7.88 5.96
N PHE A 37 -4.02 -8.39 6.12
CA PHE A 37 -3.20 -8.78 4.97
C PHE A 37 -3.65 -10.15 4.48
N VAL A 38 -3.92 -10.26 3.17
CA VAL A 38 -4.58 -11.43 2.60
C VAL A 38 -3.75 -12.14 1.53
N SER A 39 -2.64 -11.57 1.08
CA SER A 39 -1.85 -12.17 0.00
C SER A 39 -0.71 -13.04 0.50
N PRO A 40 -0.24 -14.00 -0.34
CA PRO A 40 1.06 -14.65 -0.12
C PRO A 40 2.19 -13.65 -0.36
N ASP A 41 3.44 -14.11 -0.20
CA ASP A 41 4.60 -13.23 -0.38
C ASP A 41 4.83 -12.84 -1.84
N GLU A 42 4.63 -13.77 -2.77
CA GLU A 42 4.77 -13.46 -4.18
C GLU A 42 3.44 -12.97 -4.74
N VAL A 43 3.48 -11.81 -5.41
CA VAL A 43 2.27 -11.15 -5.92
C VAL A 43 2.46 -10.71 -7.36
N LYS A 44 1.35 -10.62 -8.06
CA LYS A 44 1.26 -10.15 -9.44
C LYS A 44 0.42 -8.89 -9.49
N VAL A 45 0.59 -8.12 -10.55
CA VAL A 45 -0.22 -6.93 -10.79
C VAL A 45 -1.69 -7.25 -10.58
N ASP A 46 -2.36 -6.38 -9.84
CA ASP A 46 -3.78 -6.44 -9.49
C ASP A 46 -4.14 -7.47 -8.41
N ASP A 47 -3.16 -8.21 -7.87
CA ASP A 47 -3.43 -9.07 -6.72
C ASP A 47 -3.85 -8.23 -5.52
N GLU A 48 -4.81 -8.75 -4.77
CA GLU A 48 -5.28 -8.14 -3.54
C GLU A 48 -4.28 -8.42 -2.43
N ILE A 49 -3.78 -7.34 -1.79
CA ILE A 49 -2.74 -7.45 -0.78
C ILE A 49 -3.31 -7.30 0.63
N VAL A 50 -4.20 -6.34 0.81
CA VAL A 50 -4.73 -6.00 2.13
C VAL A 50 -6.18 -5.57 2.02
N SER A 51 -7.00 -6.05 2.95
CA SER A 51 -8.40 -5.64 3.08
C SER A 51 -8.49 -4.62 4.21
N ILE A 52 -9.13 -3.50 3.95
CA ILE A 52 -9.27 -2.41 4.91
C ILE A 52 -10.75 -2.07 5.08
N GLU A 53 -11.23 -2.13 6.32
CA GLU A 53 -12.57 -1.68 6.66
C GLU A 53 -12.47 -0.34 7.37
N ALA A 54 -13.19 0.64 6.86
CA ALA A 54 -13.16 2.00 7.39
C ALA A 54 -14.58 2.54 7.54
N SER A 55 -14.71 3.72 8.14
CA SER A 55 -16.03 4.27 8.52
C SER A 55 -16.92 4.55 7.32
N LYS A 56 -16.35 4.85 6.15
CA LYS A 56 -17.15 5.19 4.96
C LYS A 56 -17.29 4.04 3.99
N THR A 57 -16.34 3.09 3.98
CA THR A 57 -16.35 1.99 3.01
C THR A 57 -15.36 0.90 3.38
N VAL A 58 -15.44 -0.22 2.66
CA VAL A 58 -14.48 -1.31 2.72
C VAL A 58 -13.75 -1.33 1.39
N ILE A 59 -12.42 -1.43 1.42
CA ILE A 59 -11.61 -1.51 0.22
C ILE A 59 -10.69 -2.70 0.24
N ASP A 60 -10.38 -3.22 -0.96
CA ASP A 60 -9.37 -4.24 -1.18
C ASP A 60 -8.24 -3.58 -1.96
N VAL A 61 -7.09 -3.42 -1.30
CA VAL A 61 -5.94 -2.76 -1.91
C VAL A 61 -5.23 -3.72 -2.83
N GLN A 62 -5.16 -3.35 -4.11
CA GLN A 62 -4.51 -4.15 -5.15
C GLN A 62 -3.15 -3.55 -5.47
N THR A 63 -2.17 -4.41 -5.68
CA THR A 63 -0.83 -3.93 -6.05
C THR A 63 -0.77 -3.55 -7.52
N PRO A 64 -0.20 -2.37 -7.84
CA PRO A 64 0.03 -2.02 -9.24
C PRO A 64 1.29 -2.65 -9.83
N LEU A 65 2.07 -3.37 -9.03
CA LEU A 65 3.33 -3.97 -9.45
C LEU A 65 3.44 -5.40 -8.96
N SER A 66 4.04 -6.26 -9.80
CA SER A 66 4.42 -7.62 -9.38
C SER A 66 5.72 -7.57 -8.59
N GLY A 67 5.89 -8.51 -7.69
CA GLY A 67 7.11 -8.61 -6.89
C GLY A 67 6.94 -9.55 -5.72
N THR A 68 7.86 -9.45 -4.75
CA THR A 68 7.83 -10.24 -3.53
C THR A 68 7.64 -9.30 -2.34
N ILE A 69 6.63 -9.59 -1.51
CA ILE A 69 6.41 -8.82 -0.28
C ILE A 69 7.47 -9.23 0.72
N ILE A 70 8.27 -8.26 1.15
CA ILE A 70 9.32 -8.50 2.14
C ILE A 70 8.95 -7.95 3.52
N GLU A 71 7.99 -7.04 3.57
CA GLU A 71 7.52 -6.48 4.83
C GLU A 71 6.07 -6.01 4.70
N ARG A 72 5.26 -6.34 5.71
CA ARG A 72 3.89 -5.85 5.85
C ARG A 72 3.82 -5.02 7.12
N ASN A 73 3.06 -3.94 7.09
CA ASN A 73 2.87 -3.13 8.29
C ASN A 73 1.88 -3.81 9.24
N THR A 74 2.34 -4.85 9.93
CA THR A 74 1.50 -5.63 10.83
C THR A 74 1.01 -4.83 12.03
N LYS A 75 1.68 -3.71 12.33
CA LYS A 75 1.22 -2.80 13.37
C LYS A 75 -0.15 -2.21 13.04
N ALA A 76 -0.45 -2.05 11.75
CA ALA A 76 -1.77 -1.58 11.32
C ALA A 76 -2.87 -2.59 11.63
N GLU A 77 -2.55 -3.87 11.72
CA GLU A 77 -3.54 -4.88 12.13
C GLU A 77 -3.87 -4.76 13.62
N GLU A 78 -2.89 -4.37 14.42
CA GLU A 78 -3.07 -4.16 15.87
C GLU A 78 -3.68 -2.81 16.19
N GLU A 79 -3.25 -1.77 15.46
CA GLU A 79 -3.70 -0.39 15.63
C GLU A 79 -4.15 0.17 14.28
N PRO A 80 -5.37 -0.18 13.82
CA PRO A 80 -5.81 0.21 12.47
C PRO A 80 -5.77 1.71 12.19
N THR A 81 -5.95 2.55 13.21
CA THR A 81 -5.98 4.00 13.04
C THR A 81 -4.64 4.60 12.63
N ILE A 82 -3.52 3.87 12.73
CA ILE A 82 -2.24 4.38 12.23
C ILE A 82 -2.28 4.55 10.72
N SER A 83 -3.17 3.85 10.04
CA SER A 83 -3.36 3.99 8.60
C SER A 83 -3.95 5.36 8.22
N ASN A 84 -4.54 6.06 9.17
CA ASN A 84 -5.06 7.42 8.97
C ASN A 84 -4.03 8.50 9.28
N SER A 85 -2.84 8.12 9.77
CA SER A 85 -1.79 9.08 10.11
C SER A 85 -1.29 9.80 8.85
N GLU A 86 -0.86 11.03 9.00
CA GLU A 86 -0.20 11.80 7.94
C GLU A 86 1.27 11.40 7.78
N LYS A 87 1.83 10.67 8.74
CA LYS A 87 3.24 10.31 8.76
C LYS A 87 3.48 9.06 7.93
N PRO A 88 4.36 9.11 6.90
CA PRO A 88 4.65 7.94 6.05
C PRO A 88 5.17 6.74 6.83
N GLU A 89 5.92 6.94 7.90
CA GLU A 89 6.44 5.87 8.75
C GLU A 89 5.35 5.14 9.52
N GLU A 90 4.14 5.70 9.56
CA GLU A 90 2.99 5.08 10.21
C GLU A 90 1.96 4.54 9.22
N ASN A 91 1.74 5.26 8.11
CA ASN A 91 0.66 4.93 7.18
C ASN A 91 1.07 4.05 6.01
N TRP A 92 2.32 3.60 5.94
CA TRP A 92 2.73 2.69 4.89
C TRP A 92 2.02 1.33 5.05
N LEU A 93 1.86 0.62 3.95
CA LEU A 93 1.11 -0.63 3.95
C LEU A 93 2.02 -1.86 3.79
N PHE A 94 2.81 -1.89 2.74
CA PHE A 94 3.70 -3.03 2.48
C PHE A 94 4.88 -2.60 1.63
N LYS A 95 5.90 -3.47 1.60
CA LYS A 95 7.12 -3.24 0.80
C LYS A 95 7.38 -4.42 -0.09
N LEU A 96 7.74 -4.14 -1.35
CA LEU A 96 8.10 -5.17 -2.33
C LEU A 96 9.58 -5.07 -2.71
N ASP A 97 10.18 -6.22 -3.05
CA ASP A 97 11.39 -6.28 -3.85
C ASP A 97 11.12 -7.13 -5.12
N ASP A 98 12.13 -7.42 -5.90
CA ASP A 98 11.99 -8.16 -7.18
C ASP A 98 10.98 -7.50 -8.13
N VAL A 99 10.88 -6.17 -8.07
CA VAL A 99 9.99 -5.41 -8.93
C VAL A 99 10.72 -5.06 -10.23
N ASP A 100 10.03 -5.21 -11.36
CA ASP A 100 10.53 -4.71 -12.64
C ASP A 100 10.62 -3.18 -12.59
N LYS A 101 11.84 -2.66 -12.61
CA LYS A 101 12.09 -1.23 -12.54
C LYS A 101 11.38 -0.46 -13.65
N GLU A 102 11.31 -1.04 -14.85
CA GLU A 102 10.64 -0.38 -15.97
C GLU A 102 9.13 -0.26 -15.74
N ALA A 103 8.53 -1.28 -15.12
CA ALA A 103 7.11 -1.23 -14.76
C ALA A 103 6.86 -0.12 -13.74
N PHE A 104 7.76 0.04 -12.77
CA PHE A 104 7.66 1.14 -11.81
C PHE A 104 7.80 2.49 -12.50
N LEU A 105 8.77 2.65 -13.39
CA LEU A 105 9.00 3.92 -14.10
C LEU A 105 7.83 4.29 -15.02
N ALA A 106 7.06 3.30 -15.47
CA ALA A 106 5.89 3.52 -16.31
C ALA A 106 4.67 4.01 -15.52
N LEU A 107 4.70 3.95 -14.20
CA LEU A 107 3.59 4.45 -13.38
C LEU A 107 3.53 5.98 -13.45
N PRO A 108 2.32 6.57 -13.27
CA PRO A 108 2.18 8.02 -13.24
C PRO A 108 3.02 8.67 -12.15
N GLU A 109 3.50 9.86 -12.42
CA GLU A 109 4.22 10.67 -11.43
C GLU A 109 3.27 11.06 -10.28
N ALA A 110 3.84 11.11 -9.08
CA ALA A 110 3.09 11.53 -7.90
C ALA A 110 3.03 13.06 -7.82
#